data_bcdfe69f9121db55554f1ede878a5539
#
_entry.id   bcdfe69f9121db55554f1ede878a5539
#
_cell.length_a   1.000
_cell.length_b   1.000
_cell.length_c   1.000
_cell.angle_alpha   90.00
_cell.angle_beta   90.00
_cell.angle_gamma   90.00
#
_symmetry.space_group_name_H-M   'P 1'
#
loop_
_entity.id
_entity.type
_entity.pdbx_description
1 polymer ?
#
loop_
_entity_poly.entity_id
_entity_poly.type
_entity_poly.pdbx_seq_one_letter_code
_entity_poly.pdbx_strand_id
1 'polypeptide(L)'
;TKSNHGNIIAKIKSDPSLPTIVLSSHMDTVVPGNGIKPLVKKNHVVSSGDTILGADDKSGLAIILEILEVFSSKKYKHLNIEAAITTCEEIGLLGAKYLDYKLLKSKEGIVLDSTSPERLVTKGPASDFFTIEVFGIEAHSGVNPELGLSSIKIASEIISKIQTGRINKNTTINIGKISGGTAINIIPGKTTISCEIRGHSERII
;
A
#
# COMPACT_ATOMS: atom_id res chain seq x y z
N THR A 1 -8.70 14.33 -3.98
CA THR A 1 -9.55 13.88 -2.87
C THR A 1 -9.24 14.73 -1.65
N LYS A 2 -10.26 15.35 -1.04
CA LYS A 2 -10.09 16.04 0.23
C LYS A 2 -10.00 14.98 1.32
N SER A 3 -8.87 14.92 2.02
CA SER A 3 -8.70 14.12 3.24
C SER A 3 -9.05 15.00 4.46
N ASN A 4 -9.61 14.39 5.49
CA ASN A 4 -9.84 15.06 6.78
C ASN A 4 -8.55 15.20 7.59
N HIS A 5 -7.50 14.48 7.19
CA HIS A 5 -6.20 14.40 7.86
C HIS A 5 -5.11 14.58 6.80
N GLY A 6 -4.08 15.33 7.15
CA GLY A 6 -2.95 15.60 6.27
C GLY A 6 -1.70 14.84 6.71
N ASN A 7 -0.68 14.86 5.84
CA ASN A 7 0.66 14.45 6.22
C ASN A 7 1.26 15.45 7.22
N ILE A 8 2.18 14.97 8.04
CA ILE A 8 2.93 15.82 8.99
C ILE A 8 4.37 15.89 8.51
N ILE A 9 4.90 17.12 8.42
CA ILE A 9 6.32 17.36 8.19
C ILE A 9 6.89 18.08 9.40
N ALA A 10 7.84 17.44 10.08
CA ALA A 10 8.61 18.06 11.16
C ALA A 10 10.07 18.27 10.72
N LYS A 11 10.72 19.30 11.26
CA LYS A 11 12.09 19.63 10.90
C LYS A 11 12.90 20.05 12.11
N ILE A 12 14.05 19.40 12.28
CA ILE A 12 15.08 19.83 13.25
C ILE A 12 16.29 20.35 12.47
N LYS A 13 16.58 21.60 12.68
CA LYS A 13 17.74 22.26 12.07
C LYS A 13 18.96 22.09 12.97
N SER A 14 20.08 21.77 12.35
CA SER A 14 21.41 21.77 12.90
C SER A 14 22.28 22.82 12.17
N ASP A 15 23.51 22.49 11.87
CA ASP A 15 24.39 23.35 11.08
C ASP A 15 23.92 23.39 9.61
N PRO A 16 23.70 24.59 9.02
CA PRO A 16 23.27 24.72 7.64
C PRO A 16 24.23 24.12 6.60
N SER A 17 25.50 23.93 6.95
CA SER A 17 26.48 23.28 6.09
C SER A 17 26.35 21.76 6.01
N LEU A 18 25.63 21.15 6.95
CA LEU A 18 25.44 19.72 7.00
C LEU A 18 24.28 19.28 6.07
N PRO A 19 24.37 18.07 5.50
CA PRO A 19 23.29 17.52 4.69
C PRO A 19 22.01 17.36 5.50
N THR A 20 20.91 17.22 4.78
CA THR A 20 19.57 16.95 5.35
C THR A 20 19.16 15.53 5.00
N ILE A 21 18.68 14.78 5.98
CA ILE A 21 18.09 13.46 5.81
C ILE A 21 16.61 13.49 6.16
N VAL A 22 15.76 12.76 5.41
CA VAL A 22 14.37 12.55 5.78
C VAL A 22 14.17 11.17 6.41
N LEU A 23 13.42 11.11 7.50
CA LEU A 23 12.90 9.90 8.12
C LEU A 23 11.41 9.82 7.80
N SER A 24 10.94 8.68 7.34
CA SER A 24 9.54 8.51 6.95
C SER A 24 8.91 7.28 7.60
N SER A 25 7.64 7.42 7.94
CA SER A 25 6.73 6.41 8.49
C SER A 25 5.30 6.78 8.13
N HIS A 26 4.33 5.88 8.33
CA HIS A 26 2.91 6.20 8.15
C HIS A 26 2.11 6.12 9.45
N MET A 27 0.98 6.86 9.50
CA MET A 27 0.14 6.97 10.70
C MET A 27 -1.05 6.02 10.70
N ASP A 28 -1.53 5.64 9.53
CA ASP A 28 -2.67 4.74 9.38
C ASP A 28 -2.28 3.29 9.63
N THR A 29 -3.26 2.44 9.73
CA THR A 29 -3.12 0.99 9.91
C THR A 29 -4.21 0.27 9.12
N VAL A 30 -4.02 -1.02 8.86
CA VAL A 30 -5.09 -1.90 8.38
C VAL A 30 -6.20 -2.05 9.42
N VAL A 31 -7.34 -2.61 8.99
CA VAL A 31 -8.48 -2.89 9.88
C VAL A 31 -8.48 -4.34 10.33
N PRO A 32 -9.04 -4.63 11.53
CA PRO A 32 -9.70 -3.75 12.51
C PRO A 32 -8.69 -3.06 13.45
N GLY A 33 -8.66 -1.73 13.44
CA GLY A 33 -7.72 -0.91 14.22
C GLY A 33 -8.36 0.08 15.21
N ASN A 34 -9.67 -0.04 15.47
CA ASN A 34 -10.35 0.85 16.41
C ASN A 34 -10.30 0.30 17.84
N GLY A 35 -9.91 1.17 18.80
CA GLY A 35 -9.88 0.80 20.22
C GLY A 35 -8.77 -0.22 20.56
N ILE A 36 -7.64 -0.15 19.88
CA ILE A 36 -6.47 -1.00 20.14
C ILE A 36 -6.05 -0.88 21.62
N LYS A 37 -5.89 -2.03 22.27
CA LYS A 37 -5.40 -2.13 23.65
C LYS A 37 -4.06 -2.88 23.66
N PRO A 38 -2.92 -2.18 23.68
CA PRO A 38 -1.62 -2.82 23.69
C PRO A 38 -1.38 -3.52 25.04
N LEU A 39 -0.90 -4.74 24.98
CA LEU A 39 -0.49 -5.52 26.14
C LEU A 39 1.00 -5.82 26.06
N VAL A 40 1.75 -5.23 26.97
CA VAL A 40 3.20 -5.44 27.09
C VAL A 40 3.46 -6.78 27.76
N LYS A 41 4.16 -7.67 27.09
CA LYS A 41 4.68 -8.93 27.61
C LYS A 41 6.20 -8.85 27.76
N LYS A 42 6.82 -9.86 28.34
CA LYS A 42 8.25 -9.86 28.66
C LYS A 42 9.15 -9.40 27.49
N ASN A 43 8.91 -9.88 26.28
CA ASN A 43 9.79 -9.66 25.12
C ASN A 43 9.06 -9.08 23.90
N HIS A 44 7.77 -8.79 23.98
CA HIS A 44 6.97 -8.30 22.86
C HIS A 44 5.70 -7.61 23.34
N VAL A 45 5.08 -6.87 22.43
CA VAL A 45 3.77 -6.23 22.64
C VAL A 45 2.76 -6.90 21.74
N VAL A 46 1.56 -7.13 22.23
CA VAL A 46 0.44 -7.72 21.45
C VAL A 46 -0.82 -6.89 21.63
N SER A 47 -1.79 -7.07 20.76
CA SER A 47 -3.15 -6.60 21.01
C SER A 47 -3.85 -7.53 22.02
N SER A 48 -4.60 -6.97 22.95
CA SER A 48 -5.40 -7.74 23.94
C SER A 48 -6.84 -7.95 23.53
N GLY A 49 -7.18 -7.83 22.26
CA GLY A 49 -8.56 -7.94 21.78
C GLY A 49 -8.63 -8.42 20.33
N ASP A 50 -9.73 -8.15 19.72
CA ASP A 50 -10.05 -8.56 18.33
C ASP A 50 -9.48 -7.59 17.29
N THR A 51 -8.54 -6.72 17.70
CA THR A 51 -7.89 -5.75 16.81
C THR A 51 -6.47 -6.17 16.46
N ILE A 52 -5.94 -5.59 15.38
CA ILE A 52 -4.50 -5.57 15.14
C ILE A 52 -3.79 -4.81 16.28
N LEU A 53 -2.46 -4.97 16.39
CA LEU A 53 -1.64 -4.14 17.28
C LEU A 53 -1.35 -2.76 16.68
N GLY A 54 -1.24 -2.66 15.36
CA GLY A 54 -0.85 -1.45 14.63
C GLY A 54 0.65 -1.14 14.74
N ALA A 55 1.49 -2.16 14.98
CA ALA A 55 2.95 -1.99 15.02
C ALA A 55 3.52 -1.54 13.67
N ASP A 56 2.86 -1.90 12.60
CA ASP A 56 2.96 -1.39 11.25
C ASP A 56 2.04 -0.15 11.12
N ASP A 57 2.54 1.09 11.02
CA ASP A 57 3.96 1.42 11.24
C ASP A 57 4.15 2.33 12.48
N LYS A 58 3.42 2.06 13.58
CA LYS A 58 3.62 2.79 14.83
C LYS A 58 5.01 2.59 15.43
N SER A 59 5.68 1.48 15.06
CA SER A 59 7.06 1.23 15.49
C SER A 59 8.03 2.22 14.85
N GLY A 60 7.95 2.44 13.54
CA GLY A 60 8.73 3.44 12.83
C GLY A 60 8.41 4.86 13.30
N LEU A 61 7.11 5.14 13.51
CA LEU A 61 6.68 6.43 14.05
C LEU A 61 7.27 6.69 15.45
N ALA A 62 7.28 5.72 16.34
CA ALA A 62 7.87 5.86 17.67
C ALA A 62 9.38 6.15 17.61
N ILE A 63 10.10 5.47 16.71
CA ILE A 63 11.53 5.73 16.50
C ILE A 63 11.75 7.16 16.00
N ILE A 64 10.95 7.64 15.05
CA ILE A 64 11.06 9.02 14.54
C ILE A 64 10.81 10.03 15.67
N LEU A 65 9.78 9.82 16.49
CA LEU A 65 9.46 10.72 17.60
C LEU A 65 10.60 10.78 18.62
N GLU A 66 11.19 9.65 19.00
CA GLU A 66 12.33 9.58 19.88
C GLU A 66 13.56 10.30 19.29
N ILE A 67 13.85 10.10 18.01
CA ILE A 67 14.93 10.81 17.31
C ILE A 67 14.69 12.33 17.35
N LEU A 68 13.47 12.77 17.08
CA LEU A 68 13.13 14.20 17.12
C LEU A 68 13.27 14.77 18.54
N GLU A 69 12.87 14.04 19.56
CA GLU A 69 13.01 14.46 20.97
C GLU A 69 14.49 14.58 21.38
N VAL A 70 15.27 13.53 21.14
CA VAL A 70 16.70 13.47 21.50
C VAL A 70 17.47 14.60 20.84
N PHE A 71 17.29 14.81 19.55
CA PHE A 71 18.07 15.82 18.81
C PHE A 71 17.54 17.24 18.98
N SER A 72 16.27 17.44 19.34
CA SER A 72 15.76 18.77 19.70
C SER A 72 16.39 19.32 20.97
N SER A 73 16.93 18.46 21.84
CA SER A 73 17.59 18.84 23.09
C SER A 73 18.90 19.61 22.90
N LYS A 74 19.45 19.66 21.68
CA LYS A 74 20.73 20.28 21.31
C LYS A 74 21.97 19.74 22.05
N LYS A 75 21.84 18.60 22.69
CA LYS A 75 22.96 17.95 23.41
C LYS A 75 23.91 17.22 22.47
N TYR A 76 23.45 16.85 21.29
CA TYR A 76 24.21 16.05 20.34
C TYR A 76 24.38 16.77 19.01
N LYS A 77 25.53 16.57 18.36
CA LYS A 77 25.71 16.98 16.97
C LYS A 77 24.95 16.04 16.05
N HIS A 78 24.22 16.58 15.09
CA HIS A 78 23.41 15.79 14.17
C HIS A 78 23.30 16.47 12.80
N LEU A 79 22.89 15.71 11.81
CA LEU A 79 22.49 16.22 10.50
C LEU A 79 21.22 17.09 10.61
N ASN A 80 20.89 17.86 9.59
CA ASN A 80 19.55 18.42 9.51
C ASN A 80 18.56 17.25 9.30
N ILE A 81 17.51 17.18 10.10
CA ILE A 81 16.55 16.09 10.08
C ILE A 81 15.18 16.62 9.64
N GLU A 82 14.60 15.96 8.67
CA GLU A 82 13.21 16.11 8.28
C GLU A 82 12.48 14.81 8.62
N ALA A 83 11.27 14.90 9.18
CA ALA A 83 10.38 13.77 9.34
C ALA A 83 9.19 13.96 8.42
N ALA A 84 8.88 12.98 7.59
CA ALA A 84 7.70 12.93 6.74
C ALA A 84 6.80 11.79 7.23
N ILE A 85 5.74 12.13 7.95
CA ILE A 85 4.81 11.16 8.50
C ILE A 85 3.54 11.22 7.65
N THR A 86 3.25 10.13 6.94
CA THR A 86 2.20 10.09 5.93
C THR A 86 0.93 9.43 6.44
N THR A 87 -0.16 9.59 5.70
CA THR A 87 -1.46 8.96 5.90
C THR A 87 -1.82 8.10 4.71
N CYS A 88 -2.75 7.15 4.89
CA CYS A 88 -3.29 6.34 3.80
C CYS A 88 -2.21 5.55 3.03
N GLU A 89 -1.23 5.02 3.74
CA GLU A 89 -0.23 4.11 3.17
C GLU A 89 -0.91 2.80 2.76
N GLU A 90 -1.68 2.21 3.66
CA GLU A 90 -2.32 0.89 3.57
C GLU A 90 -3.38 0.76 2.46
N ILE A 91 -3.77 1.88 1.87
CA ILE A 91 -4.72 1.95 0.76
C ILE A 91 -4.08 2.50 -0.52
N GLY A 92 -2.78 2.31 -0.68
CA GLY A 92 -2.03 2.58 -1.91
C GLY A 92 -1.17 3.83 -1.86
N LEU A 93 -0.50 4.09 -0.72
CA LEU A 93 0.52 5.15 -0.56
C LEU A 93 -0.01 6.57 -0.85
N LEU A 94 -1.32 6.81 -0.63
CA LEU A 94 -1.96 8.05 -1.05
C LEU A 94 -1.34 9.29 -0.39
N GLY A 95 -0.98 9.19 0.89
CA GLY A 95 -0.32 10.28 1.60
C GLY A 95 1.01 10.66 0.95
N ALA A 96 1.85 9.68 0.65
CA ALA A 96 3.12 9.90 -0.03
C ALA A 96 2.91 10.41 -1.47
N LYS A 97 1.97 9.84 -2.21
CA LYS A 97 1.64 10.24 -3.59
C LYS A 97 1.23 11.71 -3.71
N TYR A 98 0.53 12.24 -2.71
CA TYR A 98 0.05 13.63 -2.70
C TYR A 98 0.86 14.54 -1.76
N LEU A 99 2.01 14.09 -1.28
CA LEU A 99 2.93 14.93 -0.51
C LEU A 99 3.50 16.04 -1.40
N ASP A 100 3.50 17.27 -0.91
CA ASP A 100 4.25 18.35 -1.57
C ASP A 100 5.75 18.20 -1.27
N TYR A 101 6.44 17.53 -2.16
CA TYR A 101 7.88 17.28 -2.02
C TYR A 101 8.75 18.55 -2.02
N LYS A 102 8.22 19.71 -2.43
CA LYS A 102 8.90 20.99 -2.32
C LYS A 102 9.10 21.42 -0.85
N LEU A 103 8.33 20.85 0.05
CA LEU A 103 8.48 21.07 1.48
C LEU A 103 9.69 20.33 2.07
N LEU A 104 10.25 19.35 1.37
CA LEU A 104 11.43 18.60 1.79
C LEU A 104 12.70 19.16 1.09
N LYS A 105 13.80 19.28 1.84
CA LYS A 105 15.12 19.66 1.32
C LYS A 105 16.03 18.46 1.12
N SER A 106 15.77 17.40 1.86
CA SER A 106 16.52 16.14 1.81
C SER A 106 16.42 15.49 0.44
N LYS A 107 17.53 14.94 -0.02
CA LYS A 107 17.61 14.12 -1.25
C LYS A 107 17.74 12.63 -0.94
N GLU A 108 17.99 12.31 0.31
CA GLU A 108 18.15 10.95 0.81
C GLU A 108 17.27 10.76 2.03
N GLY A 109 16.80 9.54 2.25
CA GLY A 109 15.94 9.25 3.36
C GLY A 109 15.93 7.78 3.76
N ILE A 110 15.37 7.54 4.93
CA ILE A 110 15.11 6.22 5.48
C ILE A 110 13.62 6.11 5.75
N VAL A 111 12.98 5.11 5.15
CA VAL A 111 11.62 4.71 5.48
C VAL A 111 11.72 3.62 6.54
N LEU A 112 11.09 3.84 7.69
CA LEU A 112 11.17 2.95 8.86
C LEU A 112 10.01 1.94 8.88
N ASP A 113 9.65 1.45 7.72
CA ASP A 113 8.52 0.56 7.46
C ASP A 113 9.04 -0.74 6.84
N SER A 114 9.83 -1.48 7.60
CA SER A 114 10.39 -2.77 7.18
C SER A 114 10.07 -3.87 8.19
N THR A 115 9.75 -5.06 7.68
CA THR A 115 9.50 -6.24 8.50
C THR A 115 10.75 -6.76 9.24
N SER A 116 11.94 -6.26 8.91
CA SER A 116 13.19 -6.66 9.55
C SER A 116 14.10 -5.47 9.81
N PRO A 117 14.41 -5.17 11.07
CA PRO A 117 15.32 -4.07 11.42
C PRO A 117 16.78 -4.34 11.02
N GLU A 118 17.12 -5.57 10.70
CA GLU A 118 18.47 -5.99 10.30
C GLU A 118 18.71 -5.85 8.78
N ARG A 119 17.69 -5.42 8.02
CA ARG A 119 17.76 -5.36 6.56
C ARG A 119 17.55 -3.95 6.06
N LEU A 120 18.46 -3.48 5.24
CA LEU A 120 18.28 -2.27 4.46
C LEU A 120 17.76 -2.64 3.06
N VAL A 121 16.50 -2.28 2.78
CA VAL A 121 15.89 -2.47 1.46
C VAL A 121 16.21 -1.23 0.62
N THR A 122 17.04 -1.40 -0.38
CA THR A 122 17.48 -0.29 -1.26
C THR A 122 16.74 -0.28 -2.60
N LYS A 123 15.89 -1.28 -2.89
CA LYS A 123 15.18 -1.39 -4.15
C LYS A 123 13.90 -2.22 -3.95
N GLY A 124 12.77 -1.66 -4.34
CA GLY A 124 11.47 -2.33 -4.40
C GLY A 124 11.00 -2.55 -5.84
N PRO A 125 10.06 -3.47 -6.09
CA PRO A 125 9.37 -3.55 -7.36
C PRO A 125 8.39 -2.38 -7.51
N ALA A 126 8.18 -1.94 -8.75
CA ALA A 126 7.01 -1.16 -9.11
C ALA A 126 5.76 -2.08 -9.08
N SER A 127 4.61 -1.51 -8.81
CA SER A 127 3.33 -2.23 -8.78
C SER A 127 2.29 -1.43 -9.55
N ASP A 128 1.53 -2.10 -10.38
CA ASP A 128 0.40 -1.51 -11.08
C ASP A 128 -0.85 -2.37 -10.91
N PHE A 129 -2.01 -1.70 -10.82
CA PHE A 129 -3.31 -2.32 -10.69
C PHE A 129 -4.13 -2.03 -11.93
N PHE A 130 -4.67 -3.06 -12.55
CA PHE A 130 -5.51 -2.91 -13.72
C PHE A 130 -6.77 -3.76 -13.65
N THR A 131 -7.76 -3.35 -14.42
CA THR A 131 -9.06 -4.01 -14.49
C THR A 131 -9.35 -4.41 -15.92
N ILE A 132 -9.79 -5.66 -16.11
CA ILE A 132 -10.29 -6.16 -17.38
C ILE A 132 -11.81 -6.19 -17.26
N GLU A 133 -12.52 -5.47 -18.11
CA GLU A 133 -13.96 -5.53 -18.25
C GLU A 133 -14.31 -6.38 -19.47
N VAL A 134 -15.13 -7.39 -19.23
CA VAL A 134 -15.63 -8.29 -20.29
C VAL A 134 -17.11 -8.04 -20.46
N PHE A 135 -17.52 -7.72 -21.68
CA PHE A 135 -18.90 -7.47 -22.02
C PHE A 135 -19.47 -8.65 -22.80
N GLY A 136 -20.68 -9.03 -22.46
CA GLY A 136 -21.48 -10.05 -23.11
C GLY A 136 -22.86 -9.50 -23.52
N ILE A 137 -23.82 -10.39 -23.70
CA ILE A 137 -25.21 -10.06 -24.04
C ILE A 137 -26.10 -10.79 -23.04
N GLU A 138 -26.92 -10.05 -22.30
CA GLU A 138 -27.88 -10.61 -21.35
C GLU A 138 -29.03 -11.28 -22.08
N ALA A 139 -29.45 -12.44 -21.59
CA ALA A 139 -30.62 -13.15 -22.01
C ALA A 139 -31.16 -14.02 -20.87
N HIS A 140 -32.44 -14.40 -20.91
CA HIS A 140 -32.99 -15.34 -19.95
C HIS A 140 -32.46 -16.74 -20.27
N SER A 141 -31.78 -17.36 -19.31
CA SER A 141 -31.04 -18.62 -19.51
C SER A 141 -31.93 -19.84 -19.87
N GLY A 142 -33.21 -19.81 -19.54
CA GLY A 142 -34.17 -20.90 -19.80
C GLY A 142 -35.19 -20.62 -20.91
N VAL A 143 -35.23 -19.37 -21.43
CA VAL A 143 -36.23 -19.00 -22.45
C VAL A 143 -35.60 -18.84 -23.84
N ASN A 144 -34.55 -18.08 -23.92
CA ASN A 144 -33.86 -17.77 -25.19
C ASN A 144 -32.34 -17.63 -24.98
N PRO A 145 -31.67 -18.71 -24.47
CA PRO A 145 -30.25 -18.66 -24.18
C PRO A 145 -29.37 -18.42 -25.40
N GLU A 146 -29.85 -18.77 -26.59
CA GLU A 146 -29.18 -18.56 -27.87
C GLU A 146 -28.98 -17.08 -28.26
N LEU A 147 -29.74 -16.17 -27.65
CA LEU A 147 -29.58 -14.73 -27.83
C LEU A 147 -28.55 -14.12 -26.88
N GLY A 148 -28.08 -14.89 -25.88
CA GLY A 148 -27.15 -14.43 -24.88
C GLY A 148 -25.70 -14.75 -25.21
N LEU A 149 -24.80 -13.91 -24.67
CA LEU A 149 -23.36 -14.14 -24.69
C LEU A 149 -22.79 -13.97 -23.29
N SER A 150 -22.36 -15.05 -22.68
CA SER A 150 -21.92 -15.05 -21.29
C SER A 150 -20.56 -14.38 -21.11
N SER A 151 -20.53 -13.22 -20.47
CA SER A 151 -19.31 -12.53 -20.09
C SER A 151 -18.46 -13.32 -19.08
N ILE A 152 -19.09 -14.10 -18.20
CA ILE A 152 -18.37 -14.97 -17.23
C ILE A 152 -17.62 -16.08 -17.99
N LYS A 153 -18.25 -16.70 -18.99
CA LYS A 153 -17.57 -17.74 -19.79
C LYS A 153 -16.37 -17.16 -20.52
N ILE A 154 -16.52 -16.01 -21.19
CA ILE A 154 -15.42 -15.33 -21.86
C ILE A 154 -14.31 -14.95 -20.86
N ALA A 155 -14.69 -14.39 -19.69
CA ALA A 155 -13.73 -14.04 -18.65
C ALA A 155 -12.94 -15.27 -18.15
N SER A 156 -13.59 -16.42 -18.01
CA SER A 156 -12.91 -17.66 -17.61
C SER A 156 -11.89 -18.12 -18.63
N GLU A 157 -12.19 -17.99 -19.92
CA GLU A 157 -11.26 -18.30 -21.01
C GLU A 157 -10.07 -17.34 -21.06
N ILE A 158 -10.30 -16.05 -20.78
CA ILE A 158 -9.23 -15.05 -20.63
C ILE A 158 -8.32 -15.43 -19.45
N ILE A 159 -8.91 -15.67 -18.27
CA ILE A 159 -8.18 -16.02 -17.05
C ILE A 159 -7.34 -17.27 -17.25
N SER A 160 -7.87 -18.28 -17.91
CA SER A 160 -7.14 -19.54 -18.16
C SER A 160 -5.90 -19.38 -19.03
N LYS A 161 -5.82 -18.30 -19.81
CA LYS A 161 -4.67 -17.97 -20.68
C LYS A 161 -3.67 -17.01 -20.02
N ILE A 162 -4.06 -16.33 -18.95
CA ILE A 162 -3.16 -15.44 -18.22
C ILE A 162 -2.29 -16.28 -17.29
N GLN A 163 -0.98 -16.19 -17.47
CA GLN A 163 -0.05 -16.75 -16.52
C GLN A 163 -0.06 -15.92 -15.23
N THR A 164 -0.34 -16.54 -14.09
CA THR A 164 -0.35 -15.92 -12.78
C THR A 164 0.80 -16.42 -11.90
N GLY A 165 1.03 -15.74 -10.78
CA GLY A 165 2.14 -16.02 -9.88
C GLY A 165 3.44 -15.42 -10.39
N ARG A 166 4.55 -16.12 -10.22
CA ARG A 166 5.87 -15.64 -10.65
C ARG A 166 6.10 -15.95 -12.13
N ILE A 167 6.00 -14.91 -12.97
CA ILE A 167 6.15 -14.99 -14.41
C ILE A 167 7.62 -15.18 -14.80
N ASN A 168 8.50 -14.46 -14.12
CA ASN A 168 9.94 -14.53 -14.26
C ASN A 168 10.62 -14.08 -12.95
N LYS A 169 11.96 -14.04 -12.93
CA LYS A 169 12.74 -13.67 -11.74
C LYS A 169 12.31 -12.34 -11.11
N ASN A 170 11.81 -11.42 -11.91
CA ASN A 170 11.56 -10.02 -11.50
C ASN A 170 10.09 -9.58 -11.58
N THR A 171 9.18 -10.47 -12.05
CA THR A 171 7.78 -10.08 -12.34
C THR A 171 6.82 -11.10 -11.75
N THR A 172 5.76 -10.59 -11.11
CA THR A 172 4.62 -11.37 -10.66
C THR A 172 3.32 -10.76 -11.18
N ILE A 173 2.34 -11.60 -11.48
CA ILE A 173 0.97 -11.20 -11.84
C ILE A 173 0.00 -11.93 -10.92
N ASN A 174 -1.00 -11.21 -10.45
CA ASN A 174 -2.09 -11.77 -9.66
C ASN A 174 -3.45 -11.34 -10.21
N ILE A 175 -4.37 -12.28 -10.28
CA ILE A 175 -5.79 -12.02 -10.48
C ILE A 175 -6.42 -12.11 -9.09
N GLY A 176 -6.68 -10.97 -8.48
CA GLY A 176 -7.08 -10.87 -7.07
C GLY A 176 -8.59 -10.97 -6.86
N LYS A 177 -9.39 -10.53 -7.85
CA LYS A 177 -10.84 -10.49 -7.72
C LYS A 177 -11.52 -10.67 -9.08
N ILE A 178 -12.66 -11.37 -9.06
CA ILE A 178 -13.59 -11.46 -10.19
C ILE A 178 -15.00 -11.22 -9.69
N SER A 179 -15.81 -10.48 -10.48
CA SER A 179 -17.22 -10.22 -10.19
C SER A 179 -17.99 -10.14 -11.50
N GLY A 180 -19.14 -10.79 -11.60
CA GLY A 180 -19.95 -10.78 -12.82
C GLY A 180 -21.32 -11.39 -12.62
N GLY A 181 -22.26 -11.00 -13.51
CA GLY A 181 -23.66 -11.42 -13.49
C GLY A 181 -24.52 -10.69 -12.49
N THR A 182 -25.84 -10.76 -12.69
CA THR A 182 -26.87 -10.07 -11.88
C THR A 182 -27.82 -11.07 -11.21
N ALA A 183 -28.12 -12.20 -11.86
CA ALA A 183 -28.99 -13.25 -11.34
C ALA A 183 -28.62 -14.61 -11.95
N ILE A 184 -28.99 -15.70 -11.27
CA ILE A 184 -28.63 -17.07 -11.70
C ILE A 184 -29.38 -17.53 -12.96
N ASN A 185 -30.54 -16.93 -13.27
CA ASN A 185 -31.36 -17.22 -14.44
C ASN A 185 -31.13 -16.21 -15.60
N ILE A 186 -30.12 -15.35 -15.50
CA ILE A 186 -29.74 -14.39 -16.54
C ILE A 186 -28.32 -14.72 -17.02
N ILE A 187 -28.13 -14.85 -18.32
CA ILE A 187 -26.81 -14.92 -18.95
C ILE A 187 -26.07 -13.61 -18.67
N PRO A 188 -24.86 -13.64 -18.06
CA PRO A 188 -24.20 -12.42 -17.58
C PRO A 188 -23.76 -11.51 -18.73
N GLY A 189 -24.17 -10.24 -18.67
CA GLY A 189 -23.78 -9.22 -19.65
C GLY A 189 -22.47 -8.51 -19.33
N LYS A 190 -21.99 -8.55 -18.09
CA LYS A 190 -20.73 -7.92 -17.69
C LYS A 190 -20.00 -8.74 -16.63
N THR A 191 -18.68 -8.84 -16.78
CA THR A 191 -17.75 -9.40 -15.78
C THR A 191 -16.55 -8.49 -15.65
N THR A 192 -16.12 -8.26 -14.41
CA THR A 192 -14.96 -7.43 -14.07
C THR A 192 -13.92 -8.29 -13.37
N ILE A 193 -12.66 -8.20 -13.81
CA ILE A 193 -11.51 -8.91 -13.27
C ILE A 193 -10.52 -7.85 -12.78
N SER A 194 -10.13 -7.89 -11.51
CA SER A 194 -9.14 -6.96 -10.95
C SER A 194 -7.81 -7.68 -10.76
N CYS A 195 -6.77 -7.08 -11.27
CA CYS A 195 -5.44 -7.67 -11.39
C CYS A 195 -4.37 -6.73 -10.80
N GLU A 196 -3.28 -7.34 -10.38
CA GLU A 196 -2.05 -6.65 -9.97
C GLU A 196 -0.87 -7.23 -10.75
N ILE A 197 0.04 -6.36 -11.19
CA ILE A 197 1.35 -6.74 -11.70
C ILE A 197 2.42 -6.04 -10.87
N ARG A 198 3.48 -6.77 -10.53
CA ARG A 198 4.66 -6.21 -9.85
C ARG A 198 5.91 -6.56 -10.63
N GLY A 199 6.85 -5.61 -10.74
CA GLY A 199 8.09 -5.84 -11.46
C GLY A 199 9.19 -4.85 -11.10
N HIS A 200 10.45 -5.29 -11.25
CA HIS A 200 11.62 -4.44 -11.00
C HIS A 200 12.02 -3.57 -12.19
N SER A 201 11.20 -3.50 -13.23
CA SER A 201 11.42 -2.67 -14.42
C SER A 201 10.08 -2.12 -14.91
N GLU A 202 9.98 -0.82 -15.02
CA GLU A 202 8.81 -0.12 -15.57
C GLU A 202 8.51 -0.48 -17.04
N ARG A 203 9.48 -1.06 -17.77
CA ARG A 203 9.28 -1.52 -19.14
C ARG A 203 8.53 -2.86 -19.23
N ILE A 204 8.35 -3.55 -18.12
CA ILE A 204 7.76 -4.88 -18.05
C ILE A 204 6.34 -4.83 -17.43
N ILE A 205 5.98 -3.72 -16.86
CA ILE A 205 4.69 -3.46 -16.21
C ILE A 205 3.75 -2.73 -17.15
#